data_36120fe66e3177e06b2ca17a27565b50
#
_entry.id   36120fe66e3177e06b2ca17a27565b50
#
_cell.length_a   1.000
_cell.length_b   1.000
_cell.length_c   1.000
_cell.angle_alpha   90.00
_cell.angle_beta   90.00
_cell.angle_gamma   90.00
#
_symmetry.space_group_name_H-M   'P 1'
#
loop_
_entity.id
_entity.type
_entity.pdbx_description
1 polymer ?
#
loop_
_entity_poly.entity_id
_entity_poly.type
_entity_poly.pdbx_seq_one_letter_code
_entity_poly.pdbx_strand_id
1 'polypeptide(L)'
;MGIIDYNSPLNILISVKGHPYQRDAFAAVFESFEGIRHTFVEQPASQAFLNPQAAAPWDVLVFYDMPGIDFSTQPPGFIAPSEAFKAGFMDLLSAGKGMVFLHHAIASWPLWPEYGEVIGGRFFYAPTECRGKTVLDSGYRHDVDHTVTVVDSHHPITVGLDAAFPLNDELYLYEVFDKDVSPLLRSDYAFDSEHFYSAHHAVTGKMFCNDNWPHPEGSSLIGWTKSHGKSRIAYLQPGDGPATYGSEHYRRLLENAIHWAAERPG
;
A
#
# COMPACT_ATOMS: atom_id res chain seq x y z
N MET A 1 -20.76 -22.29 -25.39
CA MET A 1 -21.03 -22.34 -23.95
C MET A 1 -19.67 -22.52 -23.28
N GLY A 2 -19.10 -21.46 -22.72
CA GLY A 2 -17.82 -21.54 -22.01
C GLY A 2 -18.05 -22.33 -20.71
N ILE A 3 -17.25 -23.35 -20.49
CA ILE A 3 -17.22 -24.07 -19.20
C ILE A 3 -16.59 -23.08 -18.23
N ILE A 4 -17.35 -22.66 -17.23
CA ILE A 4 -16.80 -21.90 -16.10
C ILE A 4 -16.00 -22.91 -15.28
N ASP A 5 -14.70 -22.82 -15.36
CA ASP A 5 -13.81 -23.58 -14.49
C ASP A 5 -13.71 -22.86 -13.14
N TYR A 6 -14.46 -23.34 -12.15
CA TYR A 6 -14.46 -22.82 -10.77
C TYR A 6 -13.11 -23.00 -10.06
N ASN A 7 -12.18 -23.75 -10.66
CA ASN A 7 -10.81 -23.95 -10.17
C ASN A 7 -9.80 -23.10 -10.97
N SER A 8 -10.26 -22.17 -11.84
CA SER A 8 -9.34 -21.28 -12.53
C SER A 8 -8.57 -20.44 -11.52
N PRO A 9 -7.24 -20.41 -11.57
CA PRO A 9 -6.44 -19.60 -10.67
C PRO A 9 -6.74 -18.11 -10.91
N LEU A 10 -6.71 -17.33 -9.83
CA LEU A 10 -6.68 -15.88 -9.93
C LEU A 10 -5.40 -15.43 -10.64
N ASN A 11 -5.51 -14.44 -11.53
CA ASN A 11 -4.38 -13.83 -12.17
C ASN A 11 -4.17 -12.44 -11.57
N ILE A 12 -2.97 -12.17 -11.05
CA ILE A 12 -2.65 -10.87 -10.48
C ILE A 12 -1.45 -10.24 -11.19
N LEU A 13 -1.52 -8.92 -11.36
CA LEU A 13 -0.40 -8.09 -11.77
C LEU A 13 0.17 -7.39 -10.53
N ILE A 14 1.48 -7.52 -10.31
CA ILE A 14 2.18 -6.89 -9.20
C ILE A 14 3.09 -5.81 -9.78
N SER A 15 2.77 -4.55 -9.53
CA SER A 15 3.63 -3.41 -9.86
C SER A 15 4.66 -3.22 -8.76
N VAL A 16 5.94 -3.19 -9.11
CA VAL A 16 7.07 -3.10 -8.16
C VAL A 16 8.08 -2.04 -8.59
N LYS A 17 9.05 -1.72 -7.71
CA LYS A 17 10.15 -0.79 -7.91
C LYS A 17 9.83 0.65 -7.47
N GLY A 18 10.87 1.42 -7.27
CA GLY A 18 10.83 2.80 -6.76
C GLY A 18 11.36 2.88 -5.32
N HIS A 19 11.34 1.75 -4.61
CA HIS A 19 11.96 1.53 -3.31
C HIS A 19 12.80 0.24 -3.35
N PRO A 20 13.96 0.15 -2.68
CA PRO A 20 14.70 -1.10 -2.55
C PRO A 20 13.89 -2.15 -1.77
N TYR A 21 13.94 -3.40 -2.18
CA TYR A 21 13.31 -4.52 -1.47
C TYR A 21 14.03 -5.84 -1.77
N GLN A 22 13.80 -6.85 -0.95
CA GLN A 22 14.38 -8.20 -1.09
C GLN A 22 13.56 -9.01 -2.11
N ARG A 23 13.94 -8.94 -3.40
CA ARG A 23 13.17 -9.46 -4.54
C ARG A 23 12.78 -10.91 -4.40
N ASP A 24 13.76 -11.79 -4.11
CA ASP A 24 13.51 -13.23 -4.05
C ASP A 24 12.60 -13.59 -2.86
N ALA A 25 12.81 -12.95 -1.71
CA ALA A 25 11.99 -13.16 -0.53
C ALA A 25 10.54 -12.67 -0.75
N PHE A 26 10.36 -11.53 -1.43
CA PHE A 26 9.05 -11.02 -1.78
C PHE A 26 8.35 -11.90 -2.81
N ALA A 27 9.05 -12.36 -3.84
CA ALA A 27 8.50 -13.30 -4.84
C ALA A 27 8.03 -14.61 -4.20
N ALA A 28 8.81 -15.16 -3.25
CA ALA A 28 8.48 -16.38 -2.53
C ALA A 28 7.15 -16.27 -1.72
N VAL A 29 6.70 -15.07 -1.36
CA VAL A 29 5.37 -14.87 -0.75
C VAL A 29 4.29 -15.29 -1.74
N PHE A 30 4.32 -14.78 -2.95
CA PHE A 30 3.30 -15.05 -3.97
C PHE A 30 3.41 -16.45 -4.55
N GLU A 31 4.63 -17.01 -4.62
CA GLU A 31 4.87 -18.40 -5.01
C GLU A 31 4.27 -19.42 -4.01
N SER A 32 4.06 -19.01 -2.76
CA SER A 32 3.43 -19.86 -1.75
C SER A 32 1.90 -19.91 -1.83
N PHE A 33 1.26 -19.07 -2.64
CA PHE A 33 -0.19 -19.00 -2.74
C PHE A 33 -0.73 -20.00 -3.76
N GLU A 34 -1.57 -20.92 -3.29
CA GLU A 34 -2.24 -21.87 -4.19
C GLU A 34 -3.37 -21.17 -4.95
N GLY A 35 -3.50 -21.48 -6.25
CA GLY A 35 -4.56 -20.94 -7.09
C GLY A 35 -4.40 -19.47 -7.50
N ILE A 36 -3.28 -18.84 -7.17
CA ILE A 36 -2.95 -17.47 -7.61
C ILE A 36 -1.77 -17.51 -8.59
N ARG A 37 -1.97 -17.01 -9.80
CA ARG A 37 -0.91 -16.75 -10.77
C ARG A 37 -0.51 -15.29 -10.69
N HIS A 38 0.78 -15.02 -10.57
CA HIS A 38 1.29 -13.67 -10.45
C HIS A 38 2.22 -13.28 -11.59
N THR A 39 2.24 -11.99 -11.91
CA THR A 39 3.13 -11.38 -12.90
C THR A 39 3.73 -10.12 -12.29
N PHE A 40 5.04 -10.09 -12.09
CA PHE A 40 5.76 -8.89 -11.65
C PHE A 40 6.08 -8.01 -12.84
N VAL A 41 5.78 -6.71 -12.73
CA VAL A 41 6.17 -5.69 -13.70
C VAL A 41 6.76 -4.49 -12.96
N GLU A 42 7.96 -4.10 -13.37
CA GLU A 42 8.65 -2.97 -12.75
C GLU A 42 8.17 -1.62 -13.30
N GLN A 43 8.15 -0.60 -12.43
CA GLN A 43 8.04 0.80 -12.86
C GLN A 43 9.25 1.19 -13.75
N PRO A 44 9.07 2.02 -14.80
CA PRO A 44 7.80 2.63 -15.26
C PRO A 44 6.99 1.75 -16.21
N ALA A 45 7.46 0.56 -16.57
CA ALA A 45 6.79 -0.30 -17.56
C ALA A 45 5.40 -0.75 -17.11
N SER A 46 5.18 -0.90 -15.80
CA SER A 46 3.88 -1.28 -15.23
C SER A 46 2.76 -0.29 -15.58
N GLN A 47 3.09 0.99 -15.79
CA GLN A 47 2.10 2.02 -16.17
C GLN A 47 1.36 1.69 -17.48
N ALA A 48 2.02 0.98 -18.41
CA ALA A 48 1.39 0.58 -19.68
C ALA A 48 0.23 -0.41 -19.49
N PHE A 49 0.21 -1.13 -18.36
CA PHE A 49 -0.82 -2.13 -18.02
C PHE A 49 -1.95 -1.58 -17.14
N LEU A 50 -1.80 -0.37 -16.61
CA LEU A 50 -2.73 0.20 -15.66
C LEU A 50 -3.84 1.02 -16.35
N ASN A 51 -4.59 0.36 -17.24
CA ASN A 51 -5.81 0.83 -17.88
C ASN A 51 -6.74 -0.36 -18.17
N PRO A 52 -8.06 -0.17 -18.39
CA PRO A 52 -9.01 -1.27 -18.50
C PRO A 52 -8.71 -2.29 -19.59
N GLN A 53 -8.19 -1.85 -20.73
CA GLN A 53 -7.89 -2.73 -21.85
C GLN A 53 -6.67 -3.62 -21.55
N ALA A 54 -5.58 -3.01 -21.12
CA ALA A 54 -4.34 -3.73 -20.83
C ALA A 54 -4.43 -4.58 -19.55
N ALA A 55 -5.19 -4.13 -18.54
CA ALA A 55 -5.42 -4.87 -17.30
C ALA A 55 -6.48 -5.98 -17.39
N ALA A 56 -7.11 -6.16 -18.55
CA ALA A 56 -8.18 -7.17 -18.71
C ALA A 56 -7.77 -8.61 -18.32
N PRO A 57 -6.53 -9.09 -18.57
CA PRO A 57 -6.11 -10.45 -18.21
C PRO A 57 -5.96 -10.69 -16.71
N TRP A 58 -5.87 -9.67 -15.87
CA TRP A 58 -5.65 -9.79 -14.44
C TRP A 58 -6.93 -9.51 -13.66
N ASP A 59 -7.17 -10.30 -12.63
CA ASP A 59 -8.33 -10.16 -11.74
C ASP A 59 -8.08 -9.06 -10.71
N VAL A 60 -6.86 -8.96 -10.18
CA VAL A 60 -6.44 -7.98 -9.16
C VAL A 60 -5.13 -7.32 -9.56
N LEU A 61 -5.00 -6.04 -9.23
CA LEU A 61 -3.76 -5.28 -9.32
C LEU A 61 -3.18 -5.09 -7.92
N VAL A 62 -1.93 -5.49 -7.73
CA VAL A 62 -1.19 -5.33 -6.47
C VAL A 62 -0.10 -4.29 -6.68
N PHE A 63 -0.03 -3.32 -5.79
CA PHE A 63 0.93 -2.23 -5.85
C PHE A 63 1.92 -2.36 -4.71
N TYR A 64 3.16 -2.63 -5.05
CA TYR A 64 4.33 -2.62 -4.17
C TYR A 64 5.42 -1.80 -4.87
N ASP A 65 5.03 -0.63 -5.33
CA ASP A 65 5.88 0.29 -6.08
C ASP A 65 5.81 1.69 -5.45
N MET A 66 6.81 2.51 -5.72
CA MET A 66 6.89 3.88 -5.25
C MET A 66 7.30 4.82 -6.38
N PRO A 67 6.43 5.00 -7.42
CA PRO A 67 6.67 5.90 -8.52
C PRO A 67 6.46 7.38 -8.15
N GLY A 68 6.94 8.25 -9.03
CA GLY A 68 6.76 9.70 -8.91
C GLY A 68 7.86 10.40 -8.13
N ILE A 69 8.95 9.69 -7.80
CA ILE A 69 10.12 10.24 -7.10
C ILE A 69 11.36 10.02 -7.96
N ASP A 70 12.13 11.08 -8.17
CA ASP A 70 13.41 11.04 -8.86
C ASP A 70 14.56 11.14 -7.85
N PHE A 71 15.10 9.99 -7.47
CA PHE A 71 16.24 9.89 -6.57
C PHE A 71 17.58 10.18 -7.24
N SER A 72 17.61 10.54 -8.53
CA SER A 72 18.85 10.93 -9.20
C SER A 72 19.30 12.35 -8.84
N THR A 73 18.43 13.14 -8.21
CA THR A 73 18.72 14.49 -7.71
C THR A 73 18.80 14.55 -6.19
N GLN A 74 19.45 15.57 -5.65
CA GLN A 74 19.52 15.83 -4.21
C GLN A 74 19.16 17.30 -3.94
N PRO A 75 18.05 17.59 -3.26
CA PRO A 75 17.01 16.64 -2.80
C PRO A 75 16.30 15.94 -3.97
N PRO A 76 15.66 14.79 -3.74
CA PRO A 76 14.90 14.09 -4.75
C PRO A 76 13.82 14.98 -5.39
N GLY A 77 13.73 14.91 -6.71
CA GLY A 77 12.67 15.57 -7.47
C GLY A 77 11.35 14.79 -7.42
N PHE A 78 10.23 15.45 -7.70
CA PHE A 78 8.94 14.78 -7.84
C PHE A 78 8.44 14.87 -9.28
N ILE A 79 7.86 13.77 -9.77
CA ILE A 79 7.37 13.62 -11.13
C ILE A 79 5.88 13.31 -11.07
N ALA A 80 5.07 14.14 -11.72
CA ALA A 80 3.65 13.87 -11.87
C ALA A 80 3.41 12.72 -12.88
N PRO A 81 2.42 11.85 -12.65
CA PRO A 81 1.99 10.92 -13.69
C PRO A 81 1.39 11.66 -14.88
N SER A 82 1.48 11.06 -16.07
CA SER A 82 0.85 11.65 -17.26
C SER A 82 -0.68 11.65 -17.13
N GLU A 83 -1.35 12.61 -17.79
CA GLU A 83 -2.82 12.68 -17.78
C GLU A 83 -3.45 11.42 -18.38
N ALA A 84 -2.82 10.81 -19.38
CA ALA A 84 -3.27 9.55 -19.95
C ALA A 84 -3.21 8.39 -18.94
N PHE A 85 -2.15 8.33 -18.13
CA PHE A 85 -2.03 7.35 -17.04
C PHE A 85 -3.09 7.57 -15.97
N LYS A 86 -3.27 8.82 -15.51
CA LYS A 86 -4.31 9.16 -14.53
C LYS A 86 -5.70 8.74 -15.02
N ALA A 87 -6.05 9.09 -16.25
CA ALA A 87 -7.32 8.72 -16.85
C ALA A 87 -7.51 7.20 -16.89
N GLY A 88 -6.54 6.45 -17.40
CA GLY A 88 -6.60 4.98 -17.46
C GLY A 88 -6.74 4.33 -16.07
N PHE A 89 -6.04 4.86 -15.07
CA PHE A 89 -6.14 4.38 -13.69
C PHE A 89 -7.53 4.66 -13.10
N MET A 90 -8.10 5.84 -13.31
CA MET A 90 -9.44 6.20 -12.86
C MET A 90 -10.53 5.38 -13.59
N ASP A 91 -10.29 5.03 -14.85
CA ASP A 91 -11.18 4.15 -15.61
C ASP A 91 -11.18 2.71 -15.04
N LEU A 92 -10.04 2.20 -14.53
CA LEU A 92 -9.98 0.92 -13.81
C LEU A 92 -10.88 0.93 -12.57
N LEU A 93 -10.84 2.01 -11.80
CA LEU A 93 -11.68 2.17 -10.60
C LEU A 93 -13.17 2.22 -10.96
N SER A 94 -13.49 2.89 -12.05
CA SER A 94 -14.87 2.95 -12.59
C SER A 94 -15.35 1.60 -13.12
N ALA A 95 -14.43 0.79 -13.66
CA ALA A 95 -14.70 -0.57 -14.14
C ALA A 95 -14.81 -1.62 -13.01
N GLY A 96 -14.42 -1.27 -11.79
CA GLY A 96 -14.48 -2.17 -10.64
C GLY A 96 -13.27 -3.10 -10.50
N LYS A 97 -12.10 -2.72 -11.03
CA LYS A 97 -10.87 -3.49 -10.88
C LYS A 97 -10.42 -3.49 -9.41
N GLY A 98 -10.32 -4.67 -8.80
CA GLY A 98 -9.83 -4.81 -7.43
C GLY A 98 -8.35 -4.43 -7.30
N MET A 99 -8.00 -3.75 -6.22
CA MET A 99 -6.64 -3.26 -5.99
C MET A 99 -6.19 -3.50 -4.55
N VAL A 100 -4.96 -3.96 -4.39
CA VAL A 100 -4.29 -4.12 -3.09
C VAL A 100 -3.02 -3.28 -3.10
N PHE A 101 -2.92 -2.36 -2.17
CA PHE A 101 -1.76 -1.49 -2.00
C PHE A 101 -0.98 -1.95 -0.78
N LEU A 102 0.33 -2.11 -0.93
CA LEU A 102 1.22 -2.65 0.08
C LEU A 102 2.26 -1.62 0.48
N HIS A 103 2.49 -1.50 1.77
CA HIS A 103 3.59 -0.80 2.39
C HIS A 103 3.85 0.58 1.77
N HIS A 104 4.99 0.77 1.13
CA HIS A 104 5.40 2.05 0.54
C HIS A 104 4.58 2.51 -0.68
N ALA A 105 3.60 1.73 -1.14
CA ALA A 105 2.67 2.21 -2.16
C ALA A 105 1.89 3.46 -1.72
N ILE A 106 1.70 3.69 -0.42
CA ILE A 106 1.09 4.91 0.15
C ILE A 106 1.94 6.18 -0.12
N ALA A 107 3.24 6.01 -0.34
CA ALA A 107 4.21 7.07 -0.57
C ALA A 107 4.38 7.44 -2.06
N SER A 108 3.64 6.77 -2.94
CA SER A 108 3.67 6.96 -4.40
C SER A 108 3.01 8.25 -4.84
N TRP A 109 3.43 8.74 -6.01
CA TRP A 109 2.84 9.85 -6.73
C TRP A 109 2.64 11.12 -5.89
N PRO A 110 3.69 11.70 -5.31
CA PRO A 110 3.58 12.89 -4.44
C PRO A 110 2.84 14.08 -5.08
N LEU A 111 2.88 14.21 -6.42
CA LEU A 111 2.22 15.25 -7.18
C LEU A 111 0.81 14.88 -7.69
N TRP A 112 0.24 13.78 -7.21
CA TRP A 112 -1.12 13.36 -7.58
C TRP A 112 -2.01 13.12 -6.34
N PRO A 113 -2.67 14.17 -5.83
CA PRO A 113 -3.49 14.09 -4.62
C PRO A 113 -4.58 13.02 -4.66
N GLU A 114 -5.21 12.82 -5.81
CA GLU A 114 -6.30 11.85 -5.98
C GLU A 114 -5.85 10.41 -5.75
N TYR A 115 -4.56 10.11 -5.90
CA TYR A 115 -4.02 8.78 -5.59
C TYR A 115 -4.18 8.44 -4.09
N GLY A 116 -3.93 9.41 -3.21
CA GLY A 116 -4.20 9.27 -1.78
C GLY A 116 -5.69 9.08 -1.46
N GLU A 117 -6.57 9.77 -2.21
CA GLU A 117 -8.02 9.59 -2.07
C GLU A 117 -8.45 8.16 -2.48
N VAL A 118 -7.79 7.55 -3.44
CA VAL A 118 -8.03 6.15 -3.82
C VAL A 118 -7.64 5.20 -2.70
N ILE A 119 -6.44 5.35 -2.13
CA ILE A 119 -5.91 4.47 -1.09
C ILE A 119 -6.60 4.69 0.27
N GLY A 120 -6.94 5.93 0.60
CA GLY A 120 -7.53 6.30 1.91
C GLY A 120 -6.52 6.85 2.91
N GLY A 121 -5.38 7.31 2.44
CA GLY A 121 -4.32 7.93 3.22
C GLY A 121 -3.23 8.47 2.32
N ARG A 122 -2.28 9.22 2.88
CA ARG A 122 -1.21 9.83 2.09
C ARG A 122 0.06 10.06 2.89
N PHE A 123 1.17 9.71 2.29
CA PHE A 123 2.51 10.01 2.80
C PHE A 123 3.03 11.30 2.16
N PHE A 124 3.61 12.20 2.97
CA PHE A 124 4.13 13.50 2.54
C PHE A 124 5.63 13.60 2.79
N TYR A 125 6.36 14.16 1.82
CA TYR A 125 7.81 14.40 1.89
C TYR A 125 8.18 15.81 2.32
N ALA A 126 7.19 16.68 2.46
CA ALA A 126 7.32 18.05 2.96
C ALA A 126 5.99 18.53 3.52
N PRO A 127 5.97 19.53 4.42
CA PRO A 127 4.75 20.18 4.84
C PRO A 127 3.93 20.69 3.66
N THR A 128 2.63 20.45 3.67
CA THR A 128 1.75 20.77 2.54
C THR A 128 0.30 20.95 2.97
N GLU A 129 -0.57 21.31 2.02
CA GLU A 129 -2.01 21.33 2.23
C GLU A 129 -2.63 19.99 1.87
N CYS A 130 -3.42 19.42 2.80
CA CYS A 130 -4.19 18.22 2.59
C CYS A 130 -5.62 18.41 3.10
N ARG A 131 -6.61 18.28 2.22
CA ARG A 131 -8.04 18.39 2.59
C ARG A 131 -8.38 19.68 3.36
N GLY A 132 -7.76 20.79 2.96
CA GLY A 132 -7.98 22.12 3.56
C GLY A 132 -7.32 22.32 4.93
N LYS A 133 -6.34 21.48 5.27
CA LYS A 133 -5.51 21.63 6.47
C LYS A 133 -4.04 21.62 6.08
N THR A 134 -3.24 22.44 6.75
CA THR A 134 -1.78 22.32 6.69
C THR A 134 -1.37 21.09 7.49
N VAL A 135 -0.65 20.17 6.85
CA VAL A 135 -0.09 18.97 7.46
C VAL A 135 1.43 18.99 7.37
N LEU A 136 2.08 18.36 8.31
CA LEU A 136 3.53 18.16 8.28
C LEU A 136 3.90 17.01 7.33
N ASP A 137 5.19 16.89 7.06
CA ASP A 137 5.73 15.72 6.39
C ASP A 137 5.56 14.46 7.25
N SER A 138 5.45 13.34 6.59
CA SER A 138 5.28 12.03 7.22
C SER A 138 6.54 11.54 7.91
N GLY A 139 6.39 10.49 8.71
CA GLY A 139 7.49 9.83 9.41
C GLY A 139 7.69 8.38 8.97
N TYR A 140 8.88 7.86 9.24
CA TYR A 140 9.23 6.46 9.05
C TYR A 140 10.06 5.92 10.23
N ARG A 141 9.97 4.62 10.49
CA ARG A 141 10.76 3.93 11.50
C ARG A 141 11.00 2.49 11.10
N HIS A 142 12.26 2.14 10.83
CA HIS A 142 12.67 0.77 10.49
C HIS A 142 12.78 -0.13 11.73
N ASP A 143 12.73 -1.43 11.52
CA ASP A 143 13.02 -2.48 12.50
C ASP A 143 12.20 -2.36 13.79
N VAL A 144 10.88 -2.10 13.66
CA VAL A 144 9.99 -1.97 14.80
C VAL A 144 9.39 -3.32 15.16
N ASP A 145 9.69 -3.79 16.38
CA ASP A 145 8.94 -4.89 16.99
C ASP A 145 7.63 -4.33 17.54
N HIS A 146 6.51 -4.81 17.03
CA HIS A 146 5.18 -4.37 17.47
C HIS A 146 4.16 -5.49 17.42
N THR A 147 3.03 -5.29 18.09
CA THR A 147 1.88 -6.19 18.03
C THR A 147 0.83 -5.60 17.09
N VAL A 148 0.44 -6.38 16.10
CA VAL A 148 -0.71 -6.09 15.25
C VAL A 148 -1.96 -6.59 15.93
N THR A 149 -2.98 -5.74 16.09
CA THR A 149 -4.31 -6.10 16.59
C THR A 149 -5.31 -6.10 15.45
N VAL A 150 -6.08 -7.18 15.31
CA VAL A 150 -7.18 -7.30 14.36
C VAL A 150 -8.39 -6.54 14.89
N VAL A 151 -8.84 -5.51 14.14
CA VAL A 151 -9.98 -4.65 14.52
C VAL A 151 -11.31 -5.30 14.16
N ASP A 152 -11.42 -5.88 12.97
CA ASP A 152 -12.59 -6.60 12.49
C ASP A 152 -12.21 -8.05 12.15
N SER A 153 -12.46 -8.97 13.07
CA SER A 153 -12.15 -10.39 12.92
C SER A 153 -13.14 -11.15 12.00
N HIS A 154 -14.23 -10.50 11.60
CA HIS A 154 -15.23 -11.10 10.70
C HIS A 154 -15.04 -10.69 9.24
N HIS A 155 -14.18 -9.69 9.00
CA HIS A 155 -13.91 -9.27 7.62
C HIS A 155 -13.16 -10.38 6.85
N PRO A 156 -13.51 -10.67 5.58
CA PRO A 156 -12.86 -11.74 4.80
C PRO A 156 -11.33 -11.65 4.76
N ILE A 157 -10.76 -10.45 4.79
CA ILE A 157 -9.30 -10.23 4.79
C ILE A 157 -8.64 -10.72 6.09
N THR A 158 -9.33 -10.66 7.21
CA THR A 158 -8.77 -10.99 8.53
C THR A 158 -9.16 -12.38 9.03
N VAL A 159 -10.01 -13.09 8.30
CA VAL A 159 -10.41 -14.47 8.65
C VAL A 159 -9.19 -15.38 8.75
N GLY A 160 -9.12 -16.13 9.84
CA GLY A 160 -8.03 -17.08 10.10
C GLY A 160 -6.75 -16.47 10.66
N LEU A 161 -6.77 -15.16 10.99
CA LEU A 161 -5.71 -14.53 11.78
C LEU A 161 -6.02 -14.64 13.28
N ASP A 162 -4.97 -14.65 14.09
CA ASP A 162 -5.10 -14.45 15.52
C ASP A 162 -5.59 -13.04 15.82
N ALA A 163 -6.28 -12.84 16.94
CA ALA A 163 -6.78 -11.52 17.35
C ALA A 163 -5.67 -10.47 17.51
N ALA A 164 -4.47 -10.93 17.84
CA ALA A 164 -3.25 -10.13 17.86
C ALA A 164 -2.04 -11.03 17.54
N PHE A 165 -1.05 -10.49 16.83
CA PHE A 165 0.16 -11.22 16.45
C PHE A 165 1.36 -10.27 16.35
N PRO A 166 2.59 -10.75 16.64
CA PRO A 166 3.80 -9.94 16.54
C PRO A 166 4.26 -9.80 15.08
N LEU A 167 4.80 -8.63 14.76
CA LEU A 167 5.59 -8.40 13.55
C LEU A 167 6.84 -7.58 13.90
N ASN A 168 7.89 -7.76 13.10
CA ASN A 168 8.99 -6.82 13.01
C ASN A 168 8.96 -6.22 11.61
N ASP A 169 8.77 -4.90 11.51
CA ASP A 169 8.56 -4.25 10.22
C ASP A 169 8.98 -2.77 10.24
N GLU A 170 8.99 -2.13 9.08
CA GLU A 170 9.02 -0.68 9.01
C GLU A 170 7.60 -0.13 9.23
N LEU A 171 7.49 0.92 10.04
CA LEU A 171 6.24 1.66 10.25
C LEU A 171 6.34 3.08 9.69
N TYR A 172 5.19 3.58 9.21
CA TYR A 172 5.03 4.94 8.73
C TYR A 172 4.03 5.72 9.58
N LEU A 173 4.38 6.96 9.89
CA LEU A 173 3.50 7.96 10.48
C LEU A 173 3.05 8.91 9.35
N TYR A 174 1.78 8.88 8.97
CA TYR A 174 1.23 9.61 7.83
C TYR A 174 -0.25 9.95 8.02
N GLU A 175 -0.81 10.74 7.12
CA GLU A 175 -2.23 11.10 7.14
C GLU A 175 -3.10 9.92 6.70
N VAL A 176 -3.86 9.36 7.63
CA VAL A 176 -4.91 8.36 7.38
C VAL A 176 -6.27 9.08 7.29
N PHE A 177 -7.04 8.75 6.28
CA PHE A 177 -8.38 9.31 6.11
C PHE A 177 -9.42 8.44 6.86
N ASP A 178 -9.28 8.37 8.18
CA ASP A 178 -9.98 7.43 9.08
C ASP A 178 -11.50 7.36 8.86
N LYS A 179 -12.14 8.47 8.45
CA LYS A 179 -13.59 8.53 8.21
C LYS A 179 -14.02 7.89 6.89
N ASP A 180 -13.07 7.64 5.99
CA ASP A 180 -13.34 7.18 4.63
C ASP A 180 -12.93 5.72 4.43
N VAL A 181 -12.43 5.07 5.48
CA VAL A 181 -11.91 3.71 5.43
C VAL A 181 -12.57 2.80 6.48
N SER A 182 -12.58 1.51 6.20
CA SER A 182 -13.01 0.48 7.16
C SER A 182 -11.78 -0.15 7.80
N PRO A 183 -11.54 0.06 9.11
CA PRO A 183 -10.36 -0.43 9.81
C PRO A 183 -10.27 -1.96 9.83
N LEU A 184 -9.08 -2.49 9.57
CA LEU A 184 -8.77 -3.92 9.70
C LEU A 184 -7.73 -4.21 10.76
N LEU A 185 -6.64 -3.43 10.81
CA LEU A 185 -5.46 -3.69 11.62
C LEU A 185 -4.97 -2.42 12.31
N ARG A 186 -4.56 -2.56 13.57
CA ARG A 186 -3.85 -1.50 14.32
C ARG A 186 -2.54 -2.03 14.87
N SER A 187 -1.57 -1.13 15.02
CA SER A 187 -0.33 -1.38 15.76
C SER A 187 -0.45 -0.86 17.19
N ASP A 188 0.22 -1.51 18.14
CA ASP A 188 0.39 -1.02 19.50
C ASP A 188 1.57 -0.05 19.67
N TYR A 189 2.32 0.22 18.59
CA TYR A 189 3.42 1.17 18.60
C TYR A 189 2.92 2.62 18.76
N ALA A 190 3.74 3.48 19.35
CA ALA A 190 3.40 4.89 19.51
C ALA A 190 3.63 5.67 18.21
N PHE A 191 2.58 6.27 17.67
CA PHE A 191 2.63 7.03 16.41
C PHE A 191 2.76 8.53 16.69
N ASP A 192 3.94 8.95 17.14
CA ASP A 192 4.28 10.34 17.45
C ASP A 192 5.69 10.72 16.98
N SER A 193 6.03 12.00 17.09
CA SER A 193 7.31 12.53 16.61
C SER A 193 8.54 12.06 17.40
N GLU A 194 8.38 11.46 18.59
CA GLU A 194 9.49 10.92 19.38
C GLU A 194 9.91 9.55 18.84
N HIS A 195 8.97 8.80 18.26
CA HIS A 195 9.18 7.43 17.81
C HIS A 195 9.46 7.30 16.31
N PHE A 196 9.25 8.36 15.52
CA PHE A 196 9.47 8.37 14.08
C PHE A 196 10.51 9.39 13.65
N TYR A 197 11.06 9.22 12.45
CA TYR A 197 11.97 10.15 11.80
C TYR A 197 11.25 10.88 10.67
N SER A 198 11.52 12.18 10.51
CA SER A 198 10.94 13.03 9.47
C SER A 198 11.34 12.58 8.06
N ALA A 199 10.37 12.39 7.19
CA ALA A 199 10.61 12.12 5.78
C ALA A 199 11.24 13.32 5.07
N HIS A 200 10.88 14.55 5.46
CA HIS A 200 11.50 15.76 4.93
C HIS A 200 12.99 15.84 5.27
N HIS A 201 13.35 15.52 6.50
CA HIS A 201 14.76 15.47 6.90
C HIS A 201 15.52 14.42 6.07
N ALA A 202 14.93 13.24 5.88
CA ALA A 202 15.56 12.17 5.11
C ALA A 202 15.82 12.57 3.65
N VAL A 203 14.81 13.12 2.95
CA VAL A 203 14.98 13.54 1.55
C VAL A 203 15.90 14.76 1.39
N THR A 204 16.09 15.56 2.45
CA THR A 204 17.04 16.67 2.46
C THR A 204 18.43 16.27 2.97
N GLY A 205 18.70 14.96 3.18
CA GLY A 205 20.02 14.42 3.51
C GLY A 205 20.28 14.22 5.00
N LYS A 206 19.27 14.32 5.87
CA LYS A 206 19.34 14.06 7.31
C LYS A 206 18.55 12.81 7.67
N MET A 207 19.09 11.64 7.28
CA MET A 207 18.47 10.35 7.62
C MET A 207 18.38 10.17 9.14
N PHE A 208 17.33 9.44 9.59
CA PHE A 208 17.11 9.07 10.99
C PHE A 208 17.08 10.27 11.95
N CYS A 209 16.46 11.38 11.50
CA CYS A 209 16.41 12.64 12.25
C CYS A 209 14.95 13.07 12.47
N ASN A 210 14.65 13.45 13.71
CA ASN A 210 13.39 14.07 14.12
C ASN A 210 13.59 15.42 14.85
N ASP A 211 14.75 16.04 14.72
CA ASP A 211 15.07 17.31 15.35
C ASP A 211 14.10 18.40 14.90
N ASN A 212 13.47 19.08 15.89
CA ASN A 212 12.49 20.15 15.61
C ASN A 212 11.36 19.77 14.65
N TRP A 213 10.94 18.50 14.69
CA TRP A 213 9.82 17.98 13.92
C TRP A 213 8.60 17.72 14.84
N PRO A 214 7.75 18.75 15.08
CA PRO A 214 6.64 18.67 16.03
C PRO A 214 5.41 18.01 15.43
N HIS A 215 5.57 16.80 14.87
CA HIS A 215 4.45 16.07 14.26
C HIS A 215 3.42 15.71 15.34
N PRO A 216 2.12 15.99 15.12
CA PRO A 216 1.07 15.57 16.04
C PRO A 216 0.99 14.04 16.11
N GLU A 217 0.36 13.52 17.15
CA GLU A 217 0.04 12.10 17.22
C GLU A 217 -0.80 11.68 16.00
N GLY A 218 -0.40 10.58 15.36
CA GLY A 218 -1.03 10.04 14.17
C GLY A 218 -1.90 8.82 14.45
N SER A 219 -2.50 8.27 13.41
CA SER A 219 -3.31 7.07 13.49
C SER A 219 -2.44 5.82 13.63
N SER A 220 -2.78 4.95 14.58
CA SER A 220 -2.18 3.61 14.70
C SER A 220 -2.74 2.60 13.69
N LEU A 221 -3.62 3.04 12.77
CA LEU A 221 -4.23 2.21 11.76
C LEU A 221 -3.22 1.86 10.66
N ILE A 222 -2.94 0.56 10.51
CA ILE A 222 -1.93 0.02 9.59
C ILE A 222 -2.52 -0.90 8.52
N GLY A 223 -3.83 -1.06 8.48
CA GLY A 223 -4.52 -1.81 7.44
C GLY A 223 -6.00 -1.48 7.41
N TRP A 224 -6.53 -1.33 6.20
CA TRP A 224 -7.94 -0.99 5.99
C TRP A 224 -8.44 -1.40 4.63
N THR A 225 -9.76 -1.32 4.47
CA THR A 225 -10.42 -1.38 3.16
C THR A 225 -11.24 -0.13 2.90
N LYS A 226 -11.53 0.10 1.64
CA LYS A 226 -12.50 1.09 1.18
C LYS A 226 -13.03 0.72 -0.21
N SER A 227 -14.06 1.43 -0.64
CA SER A 227 -14.48 1.43 -2.04
C SER A 227 -14.11 2.75 -2.70
N HIS A 228 -13.65 2.70 -3.95
CA HIS A 228 -13.48 3.88 -4.78
C HIS A 228 -14.04 3.61 -6.18
N GLY A 229 -15.04 4.39 -6.61
CA GLY A 229 -15.84 4.02 -7.77
C GLY A 229 -16.54 2.68 -7.52
N LYS A 230 -16.29 1.70 -8.40
CA LYS A 230 -16.79 0.32 -8.24
C LYS A 230 -15.71 -0.63 -7.73
N SER A 231 -14.51 -0.15 -7.46
CA SER A 231 -13.37 -0.97 -7.03
C SER A 231 -13.35 -1.20 -5.54
N ARG A 232 -12.97 -2.43 -5.16
CA ARG A 232 -12.57 -2.77 -3.81
C ARG A 232 -11.10 -2.46 -3.64
N ILE A 233 -10.75 -1.71 -2.62
CA ILE A 233 -9.40 -1.25 -2.31
C ILE A 233 -9.01 -1.79 -0.94
N ALA A 234 -7.88 -2.48 -0.85
CA ALA A 234 -7.24 -2.82 0.41
C ALA A 234 -5.88 -2.12 0.49
N TYR A 235 -5.55 -1.57 1.64
CA TYR A 235 -4.20 -1.12 1.98
C TYR A 235 -3.69 -1.88 3.19
N LEU A 236 -2.48 -2.39 3.08
CA LEU A 236 -1.76 -3.09 4.15
C LEU A 236 -0.40 -2.43 4.31
N GLN A 237 -0.17 -1.74 5.44
CA GLN A 237 1.12 -1.14 5.73
C GLN A 237 2.22 -2.19 5.97
N PRO A 238 1.99 -3.34 6.65
CA PRO A 238 3.02 -4.36 6.78
C PRO A 238 3.57 -4.81 5.43
N GLY A 239 4.91 -5.04 5.36
CA GLY A 239 5.52 -5.59 4.15
C GLY A 239 6.85 -4.99 3.71
N ASP A 240 7.68 -4.46 4.61
CA ASP A 240 8.98 -3.89 4.22
C ASP A 240 10.02 -4.96 3.86
N GLY A 241 10.09 -6.05 4.63
CA GLY A 241 11.23 -6.93 4.52
C GLY A 241 11.00 -8.40 4.85
N PRO A 242 12.08 -9.22 4.78
CA PRO A 242 12.00 -10.68 4.93
C PRO A 242 11.41 -11.15 6.26
N ALA A 243 11.54 -10.39 7.35
CA ALA A 243 10.93 -10.72 8.63
C ALA A 243 9.40 -10.80 8.49
N THR A 244 8.81 -9.77 7.88
CA THR A 244 7.37 -9.73 7.61
C THR A 244 6.96 -10.73 6.54
N TYR A 245 7.72 -10.88 5.44
CA TYR A 245 7.41 -11.86 4.38
C TYR A 245 7.41 -13.31 4.89
N GLY A 246 8.20 -13.61 5.92
CA GLY A 246 8.25 -14.91 6.58
C GLY A 246 7.07 -15.19 7.51
N SER A 247 6.31 -14.17 7.91
CA SER A 247 5.17 -14.30 8.82
C SER A 247 4.00 -15.03 8.15
N GLU A 248 3.49 -16.07 8.78
CA GLU A 248 2.29 -16.77 8.32
C GLU A 248 1.05 -15.86 8.38
N HIS A 249 0.97 -14.97 9.38
CA HIS A 249 -0.11 -13.99 9.49
C HIS A 249 -0.09 -12.99 8.32
N TYR A 250 1.10 -12.48 7.97
CA TYR A 250 1.23 -11.57 6.82
C TYR A 250 0.84 -12.25 5.50
N ARG A 251 1.32 -13.47 5.26
CA ARG A 251 0.98 -14.23 4.05
C ARG A 251 -0.53 -14.49 3.96
N ARG A 252 -1.15 -14.93 5.05
CA ARG A 252 -2.59 -15.16 5.12
C ARG A 252 -3.36 -13.86 4.87
N LEU A 253 -2.96 -12.77 5.50
CA LEU A 253 -3.55 -11.45 5.32
C LEU A 253 -3.52 -11.01 3.85
N LEU A 254 -2.37 -11.14 3.20
CA LEU A 254 -2.17 -10.74 1.80
C LEU A 254 -2.97 -11.64 0.84
N GLU A 255 -2.94 -12.95 1.03
CA GLU A 255 -3.72 -13.91 0.24
C GLU A 255 -5.22 -13.60 0.33
N ASN A 256 -5.73 -13.40 1.54
CA ASN A 256 -7.12 -13.01 1.77
C ASN A 256 -7.46 -11.66 1.12
N ALA A 257 -6.56 -10.67 1.16
CA ALA A 257 -6.77 -9.37 0.54
C ALA A 257 -6.89 -9.48 -0.99
N ILE A 258 -6.08 -10.33 -1.61
CA ILE A 258 -6.15 -10.61 -3.04
C ILE A 258 -7.49 -11.26 -3.40
N HIS A 259 -7.90 -12.29 -2.68
CA HIS A 259 -9.19 -12.96 -2.90
C HIS A 259 -10.36 -11.99 -2.73
N TRP A 260 -10.36 -11.22 -1.65
CA TRP A 260 -11.42 -10.23 -1.39
C TRP A 260 -11.49 -9.15 -2.48
N ALA A 261 -10.35 -8.67 -2.96
CA ALA A 261 -10.30 -7.66 -4.01
C ALA A 261 -10.77 -8.21 -5.37
N ALA A 262 -10.58 -9.51 -5.63
CA ALA A 262 -11.04 -10.17 -6.86
C ALA A 262 -12.57 -10.29 -6.97
N GLU A 263 -13.27 -10.32 -5.84
CA GLU A 263 -14.72 -10.40 -5.83
C GLU A 263 -15.33 -9.09 -6.34
N ARG A 264 -16.17 -9.17 -7.37
CA ARG A 264 -16.91 -8.00 -7.85
C ARG A 264 -17.99 -7.62 -6.86
N PRO A 265 -18.17 -6.32 -6.54
CA PRO A 265 -19.38 -5.90 -5.82
C PRO A 265 -20.61 -6.32 -6.64
N GLY A 266 -21.55 -6.99 -5.99
CA GLY A 266 -22.79 -7.46 -6.59
C GLY A 266 -23.71 -6.31 -7.00
#